data_2564852006867a0360e530fa3cc4d0ca
#
_entry.id   2564852006867a0360e530fa3cc4d0ca
#
_cell.length_a   1.000
_cell.length_b   1.000
_cell.length_c   1.000
_cell.angle_alpha   90.00
_cell.angle_beta   90.00
_cell.angle_gamma   90.00
#
_symmetry.space_group_name_H-M   'P 1'
#
loop_
_entity.id
_entity.type
_entity.pdbx_description
1 polymer ?
#
loop_
_entity_poly.entity_id
_entity_poly.type
_entity_poly.pdbx_seq_one_letter_code
_entity_poly.pdbx_strand_id
1 'polypeptide(L)' 'MEKNKDKEPESQPNNALHGVKLATIVEFLVDEYGWEELSYRIDINCFKTNPSVKSSLKFLRRTAWARNKVERLYLDTV' A
#
# COMPACT_ATOMS: atom_id res chain seq x y z
N MET A 1 11.43 -20.54 -8.88
CA MET A 1 10.85 -20.33 -8.60
C MET A 1 10.48 -20.12 -8.47
N GLU A 2 10.57 -19.77 -8.43
CA GLU A 2 10.03 -19.48 -8.11
C GLU A 2 9.46 -19.29 -8.07
N LYS A 3 9.23 -19.05 -8.26
CA LYS A 3 8.43 -18.65 -8.12
C LYS A 3 7.73 -18.62 -8.10
N ASN A 4 7.56 -18.42 -8.22
CA ASN A 4 6.68 -18.12 -8.02
C ASN A 4 6.10 -18.21 -7.95
N LYS A 5 5.96 -18.21 -8.06
CA LYS A 5 5.28 -18.02 -7.84
C LYS A 5 4.65 -17.96 -7.70
N ASP A 6 4.59 -17.83 -7.80
CA ASP A 6 3.88 -17.51 -7.51
C ASP A 6 3.32 -17.19 -7.47
N LYS A 7 3.01 -17.29 -7.78
CA LYS A 7 2.47 -16.73 -7.73
C LYS A 7 1.91 -16.10 -7.71
N GLU A 8 1.73 -15.70 -7.78
CA GLU A 8 1.24 -14.85 -7.68
C GLU A 8 0.97 -14.26 -8.17
N PRO A 9 0.45 -14.19 -8.45
CA PRO A 9 0.21 -13.43 -9.04
C PRO A 9 0.08 -12.58 -9.29
N GLU A 10 -0.07 -12.37 -9.05
CA GLU A 10 -0.20 -11.51 -9.19
C GLU A 10 0.24 -10.68 -9.54
N SER A 11 0.31 -10.97 -9.55
CA SER A 11 0.72 -10.10 -9.86
C SER A 11 1.71 -9.25 -10.01
N GLN A 12 2.44 -9.15 -9.55
CA GLN A 12 3.51 -8.19 -9.47
C GLN A 12 4.78 -8.71 -10.01
N PRO A 13 4.95 -8.71 -11.26
CA PRO A 13 6.08 -9.41 -11.85
C PRO A 13 7.43 -8.83 -11.46
N ASN A 14 7.57 -7.53 -11.41
CA ASN A 14 8.89 -6.99 -11.20
C ASN A 14 9.27 -6.85 -9.75
N ASN A 15 8.35 -6.97 -8.91
CA ASN A 15 8.58 -7.19 -7.52
C ASN A 15 9.52 -6.33 -6.74
N ALA A 16 9.50 -5.05 -7.01
CA ALA A 16 10.10 -4.14 -6.07
C ALA A 16 9.44 -4.29 -4.69
N LEU A 17 8.26 -4.91 -4.68
CA LEU A 17 7.52 -5.12 -3.45
C LEU A 17 7.73 -6.49 -2.85
N HIS A 18 8.55 -7.31 -3.46
CA HIS A 18 8.77 -8.66 -2.98
C HIS A 18 9.34 -8.61 -1.58
N GLY A 19 8.66 -9.25 -0.63
CA GLY A 19 9.11 -9.29 0.75
C GLY A 19 8.79 -8.04 1.56
N VAL A 20 8.19 -7.03 0.94
CA VAL A 20 7.81 -5.82 1.66
C VAL A 20 6.36 -5.94 2.08
N LYS A 21 6.11 -5.84 3.37
CA LYS A 21 4.76 -5.99 3.90
C LYS A 21 3.95 -4.73 3.67
N LEU A 22 2.65 -4.90 3.49
CA LEU A 22 1.76 -3.75 3.30
C LEU A 22 1.84 -2.79 4.48
N ALA A 23 1.99 -3.31 5.70
CA ALA A 23 2.15 -2.46 6.88
C ALA A 23 3.37 -1.55 6.74
N THR A 24 4.47 -2.09 6.26
CA THR A 24 5.69 -1.32 6.06
C THR A 24 5.49 -0.23 5.02
N ILE A 25 4.77 -0.55 3.95
CA ILE A 25 4.47 0.41 2.89
C ILE A 25 3.65 1.57 3.44
N VAL A 26 2.60 1.27 4.20
CA VAL A 26 1.74 2.31 4.76
C VAL A 26 2.54 3.18 5.74
N GLU A 27 3.31 2.56 6.61
CA GLU A 27 4.13 3.31 7.57
C GLU A 27 5.11 4.23 6.88
N PHE A 28 5.74 3.73 5.82
CA PHE A 28 6.68 4.54 5.05
C PHE A 28 5.98 5.75 4.44
N LEU A 29 4.82 5.53 3.85
CA LEU A 29 4.10 6.62 3.19
C LEU A 29 3.58 7.65 4.20
N VAL A 30 3.13 7.20 5.36
CA VAL A 30 2.69 8.12 6.40
C VAL A 30 3.87 8.94 6.90
N ASP A 31 5.01 8.32 7.06
CA ASP A 31 6.21 9.03 7.51
C ASP A 31 6.67 10.04 6.47
N GLU A 32 6.51 9.70 5.20
CA GLU A 32 6.97 10.54 4.11
C GLU A 32 6.03 11.72 3.84
N TYR A 33 4.72 11.47 3.86
CA TYR A 33 3.73 12.46 3.45
C TYR A 33 2.84 12.96 4.58
N GLY A 34 2.60 12.13 5.59
CA GLY A 34 1.58 12.41 6.59
C GLY A 34 0.20 12.01 6.07
N TRP A 35 -0.73 11.85 7.01
CA TRP A 35 -2.08 11.39 6.66
C TRP A 35 -2.81 12.35 5.75
N GLU A 36 -2.68 13.65 5.99
CA GLU A 36 -3.41 14.63 5.20
C GLU A 36 -2.99 14.58 3.74
N GLU A 37 -1.69 14.60 3.50
CA GLU A 37 -1.18 14.55 2.14
C GLU A 37 -1.55 13.23 1.46
N LEU A 38 -1.48 12.12 2.21
CA LEU A 38 -1.88 10.83 1.67
C LEU A 38 -3.33 10.84 1.24
N SER A 39 -4.21 11.50 2.00
CA SER A 39 -5.62 11.54 1.67
C SER A 39 -5.88 12.32 0.38
N TYR A 40 -5.01 13.26 0.05
CA TYR A 40 -5.12 13.98 -1.21
C TYR A 40 -4.64 13.13 -2.38
N ARG A 41 -3.62 12.33 -2.14
CA ARG A 41 -3.04 11.49 -3.20
C ARG A 41 -3.86 10.25 -3.45
N ILE A 42 -4.44 9.70 -2.40
CA ILE A 42 -5.27 8.50 -2.47
C ILE A 42 -6.53 8.79 -1.67
N ASP A 43 -7.62 9.00 -2.37
CA ASP A 43 -8.86 9.49 -1.77
C ASP A 43 -9.66 8.34 -1.16
N ILE A 44 -9.27 7.94 0.05
CA ILE A 44 -9.97 6.89 0.78
C ILE A 44 -10.19 7.34 2.22
N ASN A 45 -11.32 6.93 2.78
CA ASN A 45 -11.74 7.40 4.10
C ASN A 45 -10.80 7.00 5.21
N CYS A 46 -10.15 5.86 5.10
CA CYS A 46 -9.25 5.43 6.17
C CYS A 46 -8.03 6.33 6.32
N PHE A 47 -7.78 7.21 5.35
CA PHE A 47 -6.73 8.20 5.45
C PHE A 47 -7.27 9.55 5.94
N LYS A 48 -8.59 9.72 5.96
CA LYS A 48 -9.22 11.00 6.30
C LYS A 48 -9.82 11.03 7.69
N THR A 49 -10.48 9.96 8.10
CA THR A 49 -11.25 9.93 9.34
C THR A 49 -10.53 9.06 10.35
N ASN A 50 -10.06 9.67 11.43
CA ASN A 50 -9.31 8.96 12.48
C ASN A 50 -8.28 8.02 11.90
N PRO A 51 -7.36 8.53 11.07
CA PRO A 51 -6.46 7.65 10.34
C PRO A 51 -5.50 6.93 11.28
N SER A 52 -5.24 5.66 10.95
CA SER A 52 -4.23 4.88 11.65
C SER A 52 -3.73 3.80 10.68
N VAL A 53 -2.55 3.29 10.97
CA VAL A 53 -2.01 2.19 10.15
C VAL A 53 -2.93 0.99 10.24
N LYS A 54 -3.40 0.68 11.44
CA LYS A 54 -4.24 -0.49 11.65
C LYS A 54 -5.54 -0.43 10.84
N SER A 55 -6.25 0.70 10.90
CA SER A 55 -7.51 0.82 10.17
C SER A 55 -7.27 0.85 8.67
N SER A 56 -6.17 1.47 8.25
CA SER A 56 -5.81 1.51 6.84
C SER A 56 -5.53 0.12 6.30
N LEU A 57 -4.77 -0.68 7.05
CA LEU A 57 -4.49 -2.05 6.64
C LEU A 57 -5.75 -2.88 6.51
N LYS A 58 -6.67 -2.71 7.46
CA LYS A 58 -7.91 -3.46 7.41
C LYS A 58 -8.69 -3.18 6.13
N PHE A 59 -8.77 -1.92 5.76
CA PHE A 59 -9.44 -1.51 4.52
C PHE A 59 -8.69 -2.01 3.30
N LEU A 60 -7.38 -1.80 3.27
CA LEU A 60 -6.57 -2.11 2.09
C LEU A 60 -6.51 -3.60 1.79
N ARG A 61 -6.55 -4.43 2.84
CA ARG A 61 -6.47 -5.88 2.63
C ARG A 61 -7.67 -6.43 1.89
N ARG A 62 -8.80 -5.75 1.94
CA ARG A 62 -10.00 -6.21 1.25
C ARG A 62 -10.43 -5.32 0.10
N THR A 63 -9.60 -4.34 -0.27
CA THR A 63 -9.93 -3.41 -1.34
C THR A 63 -8.76 -3.32 -2.30
N ALA A 64 -8.79 -4.18 -3.32
CA ALA A 64 -7.64 -4.34 -4.21
C ALA A 64 -7.26 -3.05 -4.93
N TRP A 65 -8.24 -2.28 -5.41
CA TRP A 65 -7.90 -1.07 -6.16
C TRP A 65 -7.17 -0.05 -5.28
N ALA A 66 -7.57 0.05 -4.02
CA ALA A 66 -6.92 0.98 -3.09
C ALA A 66 -5.52 0.50 -2.74
N ARG A 67 -5.38 -0.79 -2.52
CA ARG A 67 -4.07 -1.37 -2.24
C ARG A 67 -3.13 -1.14 -3.41
N ASN A 68 -3.62 -1.29 -4.63
CA ASN A 68 -2.78 -1.06 -5.81
C ASN A 68 -2.31 0.40 -5.88
N LYS A 69 -3.17 1.34 -5.53
CA LYS A 69 -2.78 2.74 -5.52
C LYS A 69 -1.71 3.03 -4.47
N VAL A 70 -1.84 2.42 -3.30
CA VAL A 70 -0.86 2.58 -2.23
C VAL A 70 0.49 2.00 -2.67
N GLU A 71 0.48 0.82 -3.25
CA GLU A 71 1.70 0.18 -3.70
C GLU A 71 2.36 0.98 -4.81
N ARG A 72 1.56 1.53 -5.72
CA ARG A 72 2.09 2.35 -6.80
C ARG A 72 2.73 3.61 -6.26
N LEU A 73 2.09 4.26 -5.32
CA LEU A 73 2.66 5.46 -4.72
C LEU A 73 3.97 5.13 -4.01
N TYR A 74 4.01 4.01 -3.33
CA TYR A 74 5.24 3.56 -2.68
C TYR A 74 6.38 3.42 -3.70
N LEU A 75 6.11 2.74 -4.81
CA LEU A 75 7.12 2.55 -5.85
C LEU A 75 7.55 3.86 -6.47
N ASP A 76 6.63 4.80 -6.61
CA ASP A 76 6.96 6.11 -7.17
C ASP A 76 7.78 6.95 -6.20
N THR A 77 7.73 6.65 -4.91
CA THR A 77 8.38 7.45 -3.88
C THR A 77 9.78 6.95 -3.52
N VAL A 78 9.96 5.62 -3.49
CA VAL A 78 11.26 5.06 -3.07
C VAL A 78 12.34 5.17 -4.12
#